data_d71dac234f705f4564e4f64d65a852de
#
_entry.id   d71dac234f705f4564e4f64d65a852de
#
_cell.length_a   1.000
_cell.length_b   1.000
_cell.length_c   1.000
_cell.angle_alpha   90.00
_cell.angle_beta   90.00
_cell.angle_gamma   90.00
#
_symmetry.space_group_name_H-M   'P 1'
#
loop_
_entity.id
_entity.type
_entity.pdbx_description
1 polymer ?
#
loop_
_entity_poly.entity_id
_entity_poly.type
_entity_poly.pdbx_seq_one_letter_code
_entity_poly.pdbx_strand_id
1 'polypeptide(L)'
;MPHGPLIDTHQHAIPEHYKRALAAIGVMGSGENPWPEWSLAAQLELMDEVGIAAVVQSVQSPGVYFGDVEFAVRLAREVNESQARLVADHPRRFGAFAILPLPDVAAAAREAAYALDTLKLDGICLLTHAGPRHLGEPDEDELYAELDRRNAVVFVHPLRNQASNMPAYSYPAGLTELVVDTTRAVHNLFWNGTFGKFPNIRWIMPHGGGASPFLAYRMSAMDHRPQVQARLPGGSVASALRGLYYDVAEIVAPGPLKALMEIADPSRILFGSDFPFSRHRNPAQDVRDMIAGFEAFNGWNAKTRRGIERDNALKLFPRLALGVIAGAGKPA
;
A
#
# COMPACT_ATOMS: atom_id res chain seq x y z
N MET A 1 23.34 5.12 12.63
CA MET A 1 22.18 5.79 12.02
C MET A 1 21.39 6.48 13.12
N PRO A 2 20.83 7.67 12.89
CA PRO A 2 20.10 8.41 13.93
C PRO A 2 18.73 7.79 14.25
N HIS A 3 18.22 6.89 13.39
CA HIS A 3 16.99 6.11 13.61
C HIS A 3 17.27 4.67 14.05
N GLY A 4 16.28 4.02 14.64
CA GLY A 4 16.27 2.58 14.88
C GLY A 4 16.10 1.78 13.57
N PRO A 5 16.09 0.44 13.64
CA PRO A 5 15.82 -0.38 12.47
C PRO A 5 14.43 -0.09 11.92
N LEU A 6 14.33 0.27 10.63
CA LEU A 6 13.08 0.57 9.96
C LEU A 6 12.39 -0.70 9.47
N ILE A 7 11.06 -0.72 9.52
CA ILE A 7 10.22 -1.66 8.74
C ILE A 7 9.46 -0.84 7.71
N ASP A 8 9.78 -1.08 6.46
CA ASP A 8 9.19 -0.40 5.32
C ASP A 8 7.99 -1.21 4.79
N THR A 9 6.80 -0.65 4.89
CA THR A 9 5.56 -1.35 4.50
C THR A 9 5.09 -0.99 3.11
N HIS A 10 5.88 -0.19 2.35
CA HIS A 10 5.54 0.27 1.03
C HIS A 10 6.75 0.19 0.11
N GLN A 11 7.03 -1.00 -0.39
CA GLN A 11 7.99 -1.23 -1.48
C GLN A 11 7.38 -2.12 -2.55
N HIS A 12 8.02 -2.15 -3.72
CA HIS A 12 7.53 -2.89 -4.87
C HIS A 12 8.57 -3.81 -5.43
N ALA A 13 8.13 -5.01 -5.81
CA ALA A 13 8.90 -5.93 -6.62
C ALA A 13 8.50 -5.81 -8.09
N ILE A 14 9.47 -6.00 -8.98
CA ILE A 14 9.24 -6.02 -10.43
C ILE A 14 9.87 -7.30 -10.99
N PRO A 15 9.25 -8.48 -10.75
CA PRO A 15 9.83 -9.75 -11.15
C PRO A 15 9.95 -9.88 -12.68
N GLU A 16 11.02 -10.51 -13.16
CA GLU A 16 11.27 -10.67 -14.58
C GLU A 16 10.17 -11.47 -15.32
N HIS A 17 9.57 -12.46 -14.67
CA HIS A 17 8.46 -13.20 -15.27
C HIS A 17 7.21 -12.31 -15.46
N TYR A 18 6.96 -11.39 -14.52
CA TYR A 18 5.89 -10.40 -14.63
C TYR A 18 6.15 -9.44 -15.80
N LYS A 19 7.36 -8.87 -15.90
CA LYS A 19 7.72 -8.02 -17.05
C LYS A 19 7.57 -8.75 -18.38
N ARG A 20 8.02 -10.02 -18.48
CA ARG A 20 7.89 -10.82 -19.70
C ARG A 20 6.43 -11.09 -20.07
N ALA A 21 5.58 -11.43 -19.09
CA ALA A 21 4.15 -11.65 -19.33
C ALA A 21 3.46 -10.39 -19.85
N LEU A 22 3.79 -9.22 -19.30
CA LEU A 22 3.26 -7.95 -19.73
C LEU A 22 3.79 -7.52 -21.11
N ALA A 23 5.07 -7.73 -21.38
CA ALA A 23 5.66 -7.45 -22.69
C ALA A 23 4.98 -8.26 -23.80
N ALA A 24 4.57 -9.49 -23.54
CA ALA A 24 3.84 -10.33 -24.49
C ALA A 24 2.48 -9.74 -24.92
N ILE A 25 1.91 -8.85 -24.13
CA ILE A 25 0.67 -8.10 -24.44
C ILE A 25 0.92 -6.62 -24.74
N GLY A 26 2.18 -6.24 -24.99
CA GLY A 26 2.56 -4.89 -25.38
C GLY A 26 2.72 -3.88 -24.23
N VAL A 27 2.70 -4.32 -22.98
CA VAL A 27 2.88 -3.46 -21.80
C VAL A 27 4.34 -3.44 -21.36
N MET A 28 5.02 -2.32 -21.59
CA MET A 28 6.47 -2.18 -21.43
C MET A 28 6.88 -1.36 -20.19
N GLY A 29 5.94 -1.00 -19.32
CA GLY A 29 6.19 -0.16 -18.16
C GLY A 29 4.93 0.09 -17.33
N SER A 30 5.01 1.00 -16.39
CA SER A 30 3.87 1.47 -15.61
C SER A 30 3.33 2.78 -16.22
N GLY A 31 2.29 2.67 -17.03
CA GLY A 31 1.78 3.77 -17.84
C GLY A 31 2.80 4.21 -18.90
N GLU A 32 3.18 5.49 -18.90
CA GLU A 32 4.20 6.06 -19.81
C GLU A 32 5.61 5.88 -19.28
N ASN A 33 5.77 5.44 -18.03
CA ASN A 33 7.09 5.29 -17.43
C ASN A 33 7.65 3.90 -17.71
N PRO A 34 8.92 3.79 -18.16
CA PRO A 34 9.59 2.50 -18.26
C PRO A 34 9.70 1.85 -16.88
N TRP A 35 9.93 0.53 -16.87
CA TRP A 35 10.21 -0.16 -15.61
C TRP A 35 11.44 0.48 -14.96
N PRO A 36 11.37 0.78 -13.64
CA PRO A 36 12.58 1.14 -12.92
C PRO A 36 13.53 -0.06 -12.87
N GLU A 37 14.82 0.24 -12.82
CA GLU A 37 15.82 -0.79 -12.57
C GLU A 37 15.61 -1.35 -11.15
N TRP A 38 15.34 -2.64 -11.08
CA TRP A 38 15.15 -3.35 -9.83
C TRP A 38 15.86 -4.70 -9.87
N SER A 39 16.54 -5.03 -8.80
CA SER A 39 17.01 -6.38 -8.52
C SER A 39 16.97 -6.63 -7.02
N LEU A 40 16.78 -7.89 -6.65
CA LEU A 40 16.79 -8.29 -5.25
C LEU A 40 18.12 -7.96 -4.55
N ALA A 41 19.25 -8.11 -5.26
CA ALA A 41 20.56 -7.80 -4.70
C ALA A 41 20.70 -6.30 -4.38
N ALA A 42 20.32 -5.43 -5.33
CA ALA A 42 20.37 -3.98 -5.13
C ALA A 42 19.40 -3.52 -4.01
N GLN A 43 18.22 -4.14 -3.92
CA GLN A 43 17.28 -3.86 -2.85
C GLN A 43 17.85 -4.23 -1.47
N LEU A 44 18.44 -5.42 -1.33
CA LEU A 44 19.07 -5.86 -0.08
C LEU A 44 20.24 -4.97 0.31
N GLU A 45 21.09 -4.59 -0.64
CA GLU A 45 22.21 -3.67 -0.42
C GLU A 45 21.73 -2.30 0.08
N LEU A 46 20.73 -1.73 -0.58
CA LEU A 46 20.12 -0.47 -0.15
C LEU A 46 19.52 -0.58 1.25
N MET A 47 18.76 -1.64 1.53
CA MET A 47 18.18 -1.88 2.85
C MET A 47 19.25 -1.91 3.95
N ASP A 48 20.39 -2.59 3.69
CA ASP A 48 21.50 -2.68 4.65
C ASP A 48 22.19 -1.31 4.83
N GLU A 49 22.36 -0.55 3.75
CA GLU A 49 22.95 0.78 3.78
C GLU A 49 22.12 1.77 4.60
N VAL A 50 20.80 1.80 4.38
CA VAL A 50 19.92 2.81 4.98
C VAL A 50 19.23 2.33 6.27
N GLY A 51 19.52 1.11 6.76
CA GLY A 51 18.97 0.58 8.02
C GLY A 51 17.52 0.12 7.95
N ILE A 52 17.04 -0.28 6.77
CA ILE A 52 15.76 -0.97 6.63
C ILE A 52 15.96 -2.44 6.99
N ALA A 53 15.45 -2.84 8.15
CA ALA A 53 15.58 -4.20 8.66
C ALA A 53 14.70 -5.19 7.88
N ALA A 54 13.50 -4.79 7.53
CA ALA A 54 12.57 -5.60 6.77
C ALA A 54 11.64 -4.74 5.91
N VAL A 55 11.10 -5.34 4.85
CA VAL A 55 10.11 -4.71 3.98
C VAL A 55 8.87 -5.59 3.84
N VAL A 56 7.71 -4.99 3.61
CA VAL A 56 6.53 -5.68 3.06
C VAL A 56 6.29 -5.11 1.67
N GLN A 57 6.51 -5.94 0.67
CA GLN A 57 6.46 -5.48 -0.72
C GLN A 57 5.21 -5.96 -1.46
N SER A 58 4.88 -5.28 -2.55
CA SER A 58 3.78 -5.63 -3.45
C SER A 58 4.26 -5.63 -4.91
N VAL A 59 3.54 -6.32 -5.78
CA VAL A 59 3.53 -6.01 -7.21
C VAL A 59 2.30 -5.16 -7.45
N GLN A 60 2.50 -3.94 -7.92
CA GLN A 60 1.42 -2.94 -8.02
C GLN A 60 1.15 -2.53 -9.48
N SER A 61 1.25 -1.27 -9.81
CA SER A 61 1.02 -0.73 -11.15
C SER A 61 1.95 -1.36 -12.20
N PRO A 62 1.43 -1.74 -13.36
CA PRO A 62 0.07 -1.51 -13.85
C PRO A 62 -0.97 -2.59 -13.46
N GLY A 63 -0.65 -3.51 -12.55
CA GLY A 63 -1.55 -4.56 -12.12
C GLY A 63 -1.50 -5.82 -12.99
N VAL A 64 -2.55 -6.60 -12.94
CA VAL A 64 -2.65 -7.89 -13.67
C VAL A 64 -3.80 -7.95 -14.67
N TYR A 65 -4.71 -6.97 -14.67
CA TYR A 65 -5.88 -6.96 -15.53
C TYR A 65 -5.73 -5.99 -16.71
N PHE A 66 -5.83 -6.52 -17.92
CA PHE A 66 -5.71 -5.79 -19.19
C PHE A 66 -6.84 -6.12 -20.16
N GLY A 67 -8.06 -6.39 -19.63
CA GLY A 67 -9.23 -6.76 -20.41
C GLY A 67 -9.46 -8.27 -20.55
N ASP A 68 -8.51 -9.11 -20.15
CA ASP A 68 -8.60 -10.57 -20.14
C ASP A 68 -8.55 -11.09 -18.69
N VAL A 69 -9.68 -11.66 -18.24
CA VAL A 69 -9.83 -12.19 -16.87
C VAL A 69 -8.99 -13.45 -16.66
N GLU A 70 -8.91 -14.33 -17.65
CA GLU A 70 -8.12 -15.56 -17.52
C GLU A 70 -6.62 -15.25 -17.43
N PHE A 71 -6.17 -14.28 -18.23
CA PHE A 71 -4.79 -13.77 -18.12
C PHE A 71 -4.54 -13.20 -16.72
N ALA A 72 -5.45 -12.37 -16.19
CA ALA A 72 -5.32 -11.79 -14.87
C ALA A 72 -5.22 -12.85 -13.77
N VAL A 73 -6.05 -13.89 -13.81
CA VAL A 73 -6.05 -15.01 -12.85
C VAL A 73 -4.72 -15.76 -12.88
N ARG A 74 -4.22 -16.10 -14.07
CA ARG A 74 -2.92 -16.80 -14.21
C ARG A 74 -1.77 -15.93 -13.70
N LEU A 75 -1.72 -14.67 -14.14
CA LEU A 75 -0.63 -13.76 -13.78
C LEU A 75 -0.62 -13.43 -12.28
N ALA A 76 -1.80 -13.22 -11.66
CA ALA A 76 -1.90 -13.02 -10.21
C ALA A 76 -1.32 -14.22 -9.44
N ARG A 77 -1.70 -15.45 -9.83
CA ARG A 77 -1.19 -16.69 -9.23
C ARG A 77 0.33 -16.79 -9.33
N GLU A 78 0.90 -16.61 -10.52
CA GLU A 78 2.35 -16.68 -10.77
C GLU A 78 3.11 -15.64 -9.95
N VAL A 79 2.60 -14.42 -9.88
CA VAL A 79 3.17 -13.34 -9.08
C VAL A 79 3.13 -13.69 -7.59
N ASN A 80 1.99 -14.10 -7.06
CA ASN A 80 1.83 -14.43 -5.64
C ASN A 80 2.73 -15.60 -5.22
N GLU A 81 2.84 -16.65 -6.03
CA GLU A 81 3.75 -17.76 -5.77
C GLU A 81 5.23 -17.32 -5.81
N SER A 82 5.58 -16.40 -6.70
CA SER A 82 6.94 -15.85 -6.73
C SER A 82 7.26 -15.02 -5.49
N GLN A 83 6.31 -14.24 -4.99
CA GLN A 83 6.44 -13.49 -3.75
C GLN A 83 6.58 -14.44 -2.54
N ALA A 84 5.80 -15.53 -2.52
CA ALA A 84 5.89 -16.52 -1.45
C ALA A 84 7.26 -17.19 -1.41
N ARG A 85 7.85 -17.52 -2.58
CA ARG A 85 9.22 -18.04 -2.66
C ARG A 85 10.24 -17.05 -2.11
N LEU A 86 10.15 -15.77 -2.50
CA LEU A 86 11.05 -14.73 -1.98
C LEU A 86 10.96 -14.60 -0.45
N VAL A 87 9.74 -14.62 0.08
CA VAL A 87 9.52 -14.57 1.54
C VAL A 87 10.11 -15.80 2.22
N ALA A 88 9.98 -17.00 1.63
CA ALA A 88 10.56 -18.21 2.15
C ALA A 88 12.10 -18.21 2.14
N ASP A 89 12.71 -17.65 1.08
CA ASP A 89 14.17 -17.52 0.94
C ASP A 89 14.75 -16.47 1.90
N HIS A 90 13.98 -15.41 2.21
CA HIS A 90 14.43 -14.30 3.05
C HIS A 90 13.43 -13.95 4.17
N PRO A 91 13.03 -14.90 5.05
CA PRO A 91 11.87 -14.75 5.93
C PRO A 91 12.00 -13.65 7.00
N ARG A 92 13.22 -13.17 7.25
CA ARG A 92 13.49 -12.08 8.20
C ARG A 92 13.58 -10.70 7.54
N ARG A 93 13.67 -10.67 6.21
CA ARG A 93 13.88 -9.43 5.45
C ARG A 93 12.63 -9.05 4.66
N PHE A 94 11.82 -10.02 4.23
CA PHE A 94 10.69 -9.78 3.35
C PHE A 94 9.38 -10.29 3.93
N GLY A 95 8.37 -9.46 3.83
CA GLY A 95 6.96 -9.76 3.78
C GLY A 95 6.42 -9.42 2.39
N ALA A 96 5.23 -9.90 2.07
CA ALA A 96 4.62 -9.58 0.78
C ALA A 96 3.09 -9.51 0.86
N PHE A 97 2.54 -8.59 0.07
CA PHE A 97 1.12 -8.50 -0.24
C PHE A 97 0.83 -9.24 -1.54
N ALA A 98 -0.21 -10.07 -1.55
CA ALA A 98 -0.70 -10.71 -2.75
C ALA A 98 -1.49 -9.73 -3.63
N ILE A 99 -1.33 -9.83 -4.96
CA ILE A 99 -2.19 -9.14 -5.91
C ILE A 99 -3.37 -10.03 -6.30
N LEU A 100 -4.54 -9.42 -6.54
CA LEU A 100 -5.76 -10.15 -6.87
C LEU A 100 -6.25 -9.87 -8.30
N PRO A 101 -6.90 -10.86 -8.96
CA PRO A 101 -7.37 -10.73 -10.33
C PRO A 101 -8.73 -10.03 -10.45
N LEU A 102 -8.90 -8.86 -9.78
CA LEU A 102 -10.06 -8.02 -10.04
C LEU A 102 -10.06 -7.58 -11.53
N PRO A 103 -11.22 -7.39 -12.16
CA PRO A 103 -12.55 -7.23 -11.57
C PRO A 103 -13.35 -8.52 -11.34
N ASP A 104 -12.80 -9.71 -11.54
CA ASP A 104 -13.50 -10.96 -11.20
C ASP A 104 -13.47 -11.17 -9.68
N VAL A 105 -14.57 -10.80 -9.01
CA VAL A 105 -14.67 -10.82 -7.55
C VAL A 105 -14.57 -12.25 -7.00
N ALA A 106 -15.19 -13.23 -7.65
CA ALA A 106 -15.15 -14.62 -7.21
C ALA A 106 -13.74 -15.22 -7.37
N ALA A 107 -13.05 -14.92 -8.48
CA ALA A 107 -11.66 -15.32 -8.65
C ALA A 107 -10.74 -14.62 -7.64
N ALA A 108 -10.97 -13.33 -7.38
CA ALA A 108 -10.22 -12.55 -6.39
C ALA A 108 -10.39 -13.12 -4.97
N ALA A 109 -11.61 -13.50 -4.57
CA ALA A 109 -11.87 -14.12 -3.28
C ALA A 109 -11.16 -15.48 -3.15
N ARG A 110 -11.18 -16.32 -4.19
CA ARG A 110 -10.43 -17.59 -4.20
C ARG A 110 -8.92 -17.38 -4.13
N GLU A 111 -8.40 -16.41 -4.87
CA GLU A 111 -6.96 -16.09 -4.86
C GLU A 111 -6.53 -15.52 -3.50
N ALA A 112 -7.34 -14.66 -2.87
CA ALA A 112 -7.09 -14.14 -1.54
C ALA A 112 -7.01 -15.28 -0.50
N ALA A 113 -7.95 -16.24 -0.55
CA ALA A 113 -7.91 -17.42 0.31
C ALA A 113 -6.63 -18.25 0.09
N TYR A 114 -6.25 -18.50 -1.16
CA TYR A 114 -5.01 -19.24 -1.47
C TYR A 114 -3.77 -18.50 -1.00
N ALA A 115 -3.68 -17.21 -1.25
CA ALA A 115 -2.52 -16.40 -0.86
C ALA A 115 -2.34 -16.35 0.67
N LEU A 116 -3.42 -16.16 1.41
CA LEU A 116 -3.35 -16.04 2.87
C LEU A 116 -3.27 -17.40 3.58
N ASP A 117 -4.04 -18.40 3.10
CA ASP A 117 -4.18 -19.68 3.81
C ASP A 117 -3.11 -20.71 3.38
N THR A 118 -2.68 -20.69 2.11
CA THR A 118 -1.70 -21.67 1.56
C THR A 118 -0.32 -21.06 1.44
N LEU A 119 -0.19 -19.93 0.73
CA LEU A 119 1.11 -19.28 0.52
C LEU A 119 1.61 -18.54 1.77
N LYS A 120 0.73 -18.27 2.75
CA LYS A 120 1.05 -17.55 3.99
C LYS A 120 1.65 -16.16 3.76
N LEU A 121 1.19 -15.47 2.71
CA LEU A 121 1.53 -14.09 2.48
C LEU A 121 0.96 -13.18 3.58
N ASP A 122 1.55 -12.03 3.78
CA ASP A 122 1.31 -11.17 4.95
C ASP A 122 0.04 -10.31 4.82
N GLY A 123 -0.52 -10.21 3.62
CA GLY A 123 -1.73 -9.45 3.34
C GLY A 123 -2.04 -9.41 1.85
N ILE A 124 -2.95 -8.52 1.49
CA ILE A 124 -3.43 -8.33 0.11
C ILE A 124 -3.12 -6.91 -0.35
N CYS A 125 -2.67 -6.75 -1.59
CA CYS A 125 -2.61 -5.48 -2.29
C CYS A 125 -3.84 -5.35 -3.19
N LEU A 126 -4.68 -4.35 -2.93
CA LEU A 126 -5.79 -3.96 -3.80
C LEU A 126 -5.44 -2.67 -4.53
N LEU A 127 -5.62 -2.68 -5.84
CA LEU A 127 -5.45 -1.47 -6.64
C LEU A 127 -6.72 -0.61 -6.56
N THR A 128 -6.57 0.71 -6.65
CA THR A 128 -7.68 1.66 -6.54
C THR A 128 -8.76 1.48 -7.59
N HIS A 129 -8.42 0.80 -8.70
CA HIS A 129 -9.39 0.38 -9.70
C HIS A 129 -8.89 -0.82 -10.52
N ALA A 130 -9.82 -1.54 -11.14
CA ALA A 130 -9.54 -2.60 -12.11
C ALA A 130 -10.39 -2.35 -13.38
N GLY A 131 -9.72 -1.93 -14.46
CA GLY A 131 -10.43 -1.42 -15.64
C GLY A 131 -11.29 -0.20 -15.27
N PRO A 132 -12.58 -0.16 -15.62
CA PRO A 132 -13.47 0.97 -15.33
C PRO A 132 -14.03 0.95 -13.90
N ARG A 133 -13.73 -0.06 -13.10
CA ARG A 133 -14.31 -0.24 -11.76
C ARG A 133 -13.38 0.29 -10.69
N HIS A 134 -13.91 1.17 -9.85
CA HIS A 134 -13.21 1.65 -8.66
C HIS A 134 -13.36 0.66 -7.50
N LEU A 135 -12.34 0.63 -6.66
CA LEU A 135 -12.35 -0.11 -5.40
C LEU A 135 -13.47 0.39 -4.48
N GLY A 136 -14.17 -0.51 -3.82
CA GLY A 136 -15.25 -0.20 -2.88
C GLY A 136 -16.64 -0.27 -3.51
N GLU A 137 -16.80 -0.80 -4.72
CA GLU A 137 -18.12 -1.04 -5.30
C GLU A 137 -18.88 -2.13 -4.50
N PRO A 138 -20.23 -2.01 -4.38
CA PRO A 138 -21.02 -2.92 -3.54
C PRO A 138 -20.96 -4.40 -3.95
N ASP A 139 -20.68 -4.71 -5.19
CA ASP A 139 -20.55 -6.08 -5.69
C ASP A 139 -19.19 -6.74 -5.36
N GLU A 140 -18.28 -6.01 -4.74
CA GLU A 140 -17.05 -6.55 -4.16
C GLU A 140 -17.24 -7.09 -2.72
N ASP A 141 -18.46 -7.03 -2.15
CA ASP A 141 -18.75 -7.45 -0.77
C ASP A 141 -18.37 -8.93 -0.49
N GLU A 142 -18.42 -9.82 -1.50
CA GLU A 142 -17.96 -11.22 -1.38
C GLU A 142 -16.45 -11.28 -1.06
N LEU A 143 -15.62 -10.52 -1.77
CA LEU A 143 -14.19 -10.43 -1.51
C LEU A 143 -13.92 -9.85 -0.12
N TYR A 144 -14.61 -8.76 0.24
CA TYR A 144 -14.42 -8.12 1.54
C TYR A 144 -14.84 -9.03 2.70
N ALA A 145 -15.89 -9.82 2.55
CA ALA A 145 -16.29 -10.82 3.53
C ALA A 145 -15.19 -11.88 3.77
N GLU A 146 -14.53 -12.36 2.70
CA GLU A 146 -13.40 -13.27 2.80
C GLU A 146 -12.19 -12.66 3.50
N LEU A 147 -11.91 -11.38 3.24
CA LEU A 147 -10.81 -10.65 3.86
C LEU A 147 -11.12 -10.34 5.34
N ASP A 148 -12.36 -9.94 5.65
CA ASP A 148 -12.82 -9.65 7.01
C ASP A 148 -12.75 -10.88 7.90
N ARG A 149 -13.22 -12.03 7.42
CA ARG A 149 -13.18 -13.30 8.13
C ARG A 149 -11.76 -13.72 8.55
N ARG A 150 -10.75 -13.28 7.78
CA ARG A 150 -9.33 -13.57 8.04
C ARG A 150 -8.62 -12.49 8.83
N ASN A 151 -9.29 -11.40 9.21
CA ASN A 151 -8.66 -10.21 9.78
C ASN A 151 -7.48 -9.75 8.88
N ALA A 152 -7.70 -9.76 7.57
CA ALA A 152 -6.63 -9.52 6.60
C ALA A 152 -6.06 -8.11 6.71
N VAL A 153 -4.76 -7.97 6.46
CA VAL A 153 -4.15 -6.67 6.17
C VAL A 153 -4.34 -6.40 4.68
N VAL A 154 -4.92 -5.25 4.36
CA VAL A 154 -5.15 -4.82 2.98
C VAL A 154 -4.41 -3.52 2.74
N PHE A 155 -3.42 -3.59 1.87
CA PHE A 155 -2.70 -2.43 1.36
C PHE A 155 -3.39 -1.97 0.08
N VAL A 156 -3.86 -0.73 0.04
CA VAL A 156 -4.43 -0.13 -1.17
C VAL A 156 -3.29 0.53 -1.94
N HIS A 157 -3.25 0.39 -3.26
CA HIS A 157 -2.26 1.10 -4.07
C HIS A 157 -2.92 1.82 -5.25
N PRO A 158 -2.58 3.10 -5.50
CA PRO A 158 -3.18 3.84 -6.59
C PRO A 158 -2.70 3.35 -7.95
N LEU A 159 -3.59 3.48 -8.93
CA LEU A 159 -3.28 3.37 -10.34
C LEU A 159 -3.53 4.71 -11.03
N ARG A 160 -2.78 4.97 -12.08
CA ARG A 160 -3.13 6.08 -12.98
C ARG A 160 -4.46 5.77 -13.65
N ASN A 161 -5.45 6.64 -13.45
CA ASN A 161 -6.72 6.51 -14.16
C ASN A 161 -6.48 6.74 -15.65
N GLN A 162 -6.78 5.71 -16.46
CA GLN A 162 -6.64 5.71 -17.92
C GLN A 162 -7.99 5.91 -18.63
N ALA A 163 -8.98 6.51 -17.95
CA ALA A 163 -10.25 6.77 -18.60
C ALA A 163 -10.02 7.58 -19.89
N SER A 164 -10.59 7.10 -21.01
CA SER A 164 -10.38 7.67 -22.34
C SER A 164 -10.85 9.13 -22.50
N ASN A 165 -11.63 9.62 -21.54
CA ASN A 165 -12.15 10.98 -21.50
C ASN A 165 -11.34 11.93 -20.61
N MET A 166 -10.24 11.47 -20.00
CA MET A 166 -9.37 12.34 -19.22
C MET A 166 -8.55 13.25 -20.16
N PRO A 167 -8.48 14.54 -19.88
CA PRO A 167 -7.61 15.44 -20.65
C PRO A 167 -6.15 14.99 -20.57
N ALA A 168 -5.41 15.19 -21.67
CA ALA A 168 -3.97 15.00 -21.63
C ALA A 168 -3.33 16.09 -20.75
N TYR A 169 -2.44 15.67 -19.85
CA TYR A 169 -1.72 16.60 -19.00
C TYR A 169 -0.37 16.97 -19.62
N SER A 170 0.05 18.24 -19.42
CA SER A 170 1.38 18.72 -19.80
C SER A 170 2.45 18.40 -18.75
N TYR A 171 2.12 17.65 -17.71
CA TYR A 171 3.00 17.25 -16.62
C TYR A 171 2.85 15.74 -16.33
N PRO A 172 3.81 15.12 -15.64
CA PRO A 172 3.69 13.71 -15.26
C PRO A 172 2.46 13.45 -14.40
N ALA A 173 1.52 12.65 -14.88
CA ALA A 173 0.25 12.39 -14.21
C ALA A 173 0.43 11.78 -12.79
N GLY A 174 1.54 11.09 -12.53
CA GLY A 174 1.87 10.56 -11.21
C GLY A 174 1.94 11.61 -10.10
N LEU A 175 2.22 12.89 -10.44
CA LEU A 175 2.27 13.97 -9.45
C LEU A 175 0.91 14.30 -8.83
N THR A 176 -0.18 14.03 -9.54
CA THR A 176 -1.54 14.39 -9.10
C THR A 176 -2.45 13.17 -9.08
N GLU A 177 -2.46 12.38 -10.18
CA GLU A 177 -3.48 11.36 -10.38
C GLU A 177 -3.40 10.22 -9.37
N LEU A 178 -2.20 9.80 -8.96
CA LEU A 178 -2.06 8.74 -7.94
C LEU A 178 -2.63 9.18 -6.59
N VAL A 179 -2.34 10.43 -6.18
CA VAL A 179 -2.88 11.01 -4.93
C VAL A 179 -4.40 11.13 -5.00
N VAL A 180 -4.93 11.60 -6.14
CA VAL A 180 -6.37 11.76 -6.36
C VAL A 180 -7.07 10.41 -6.41
N ASP A 181 -6.46 9.40 -7.01
CA ASP A 181 -7.05 8.06 -7.12
C ASP A 181 -7.10 7.35 -5.77
N THR A 182 -6.04 7.45 -4.96
CA THR A 182 -6.09 7.03 -3.54
C THR A 182 -7.26 7.69 -2.80
N THR A 183 -7.43 9.00 -3.00
CA THR A 183 -8.52 9.76 -2.38
C THR A 183 -9.89 9.24 -2.79
N ARG A 184 -10.08 8.97 -4.10
CA ARG A 184 -11.34 8.38 -4.61
C ARG A 184 -11.62 7.03 -3.98
N ALA A 185 -10.61 6.15 -3.87
CA ALA A 185 -10.77 4.84 -3.24
C ALA A 185 -11.19 4.96 -1.78
N VAL A 186 -10.52 5.81 -0.99
CA VAL A 186 -10.91 6.07 0.41
C VAL A 186 -12.36 6.53 0.51
N HIS A 187 -12.76 7.50 -0.34
CA HIS A 187 -14.11 8.04 -0.34
C HIS A 187 -15.15 7.02 -0.78
N ASN A 188 -14.84 6.16 -1.77
CA ASN A 188 -15.77 5.15 -2.26
C ASN A 188 -16.00 4.04 -1.21
N LEU A 189 -14.92 3.51 -0.62
CA LEU A 189 -14.99 2.56 0.50
C LEU A 189 -15.78 3.12 1.69
N PHE A 190 -15.53 4.38 2.02
CA PHE A 190 -16.23 5.10 3.06
C PHE A 190 -17.72 5.24 2.74
N TRP A 191 -18.05 5.74 1.55
CA TRP A 191 -19.42 6.08 1.15
C TRP A 191 -20.31 4.84 1.01
N ASN A 192 -19.75 3.75 0.50
CA ASN A 192 -20.45 2.47 0.38
C ASN A 192 -20.52 1.68 1.72
N GLY A 193 -19.91 2.22 2.78
CA GLY A 193 -19.95 1.65 4.12
C GLY A 193 -19.08 0.41 4.31
N THR A 194 -18.11 0.19 3.43
CA THR A 194 -17.21 -0.98 3.45
C THR A 194 -16.47 -1.07 4.77
N PHE A 195 -15.97 0.05 5.30
CA PHE A 195 -15.27 0.08 6.59
C PHE A 195 -16.15 -0.34 7.78
N GLY A 196 -17.45 -0.06 7.72
CA GLY A 196 -18.41 -0.45 8.77
C GLY A 196 -18.93 -1.87 8.59
N LYS A 197 -19.14 -2.33 7.34
CA LYS A 197 -19.59 -3.69 7.04
C LYS A 197 -18.51 -4.74 7.36
N PHE A 198 -17.23 -4.40 7.14
CA PHE A 198 -16.07 -5.30 7.23
C PHE A 198 -15.03 -4.76 8.22
N PRO A 199 -15.37 -4.68 9.52
CA PRO A 199 -14.57 -3.96 10.53
C PRO A 199 -13.26 -4.65 10.91
N ASN A 200 -13.08 -5.94 10.54
CA ASN A 200 -11.89 -6.69 10.89
C ASN A 200 -10.77 -6.52 9.84
N ILE A 201 -11.06 -5.96 8.67
CA ILE A 201 -10.03 -5.65 7.66
C ILE A 201 -9.15 -4.51 8.19
N ARG A 202 -7.84 -4.72 8.16
CA ARG A 202 -6.84 -3.72 8.54
C ARG A 202 -6.33 -3.01 7.32
N TRP A 203 -6.97 -1.90 6.98
CA TRP A 203 -6.70 -1.13 5.78
C TRP A 203 -5.46 -0.25 5.93
N ILE A 204 -4.50 -0.33 5.01
CA ILE A 204 -3.35 0.58 4.87
C ILE A 204 -3.59 1.46 3.64
N MET A 205 -3.71 2.76 3.87
CA MET A 205 -3.87 3.77 2.81
C MET A 205 -2.51 4.41 2.52
N PRO A 206 -2.02 4.30 1.28
CA PRO A 206 -0.71 4.80 0.91
C PRO A 206 -0.66 6.32 0.87
N HIS A 207 0.55 6.87 0.90
CA HIS A 207 0.80 8.30 0.72
C HIS A 207 -0.05 9.17 1.65
N GLY A 208 -0.16 8.75 2.93
CA GLY A 208 -0.99 9.43 3.93
C GLY A 208 -2.48 9.47 3.62
N GLY A 209 -2.98 8.56 2.77
CA GLY A 209 -4.38 8.52 2.34
C GLY A 209 -4.71 9.56 1.25
N GLY A 210 -3.69 9.97 0.48
CA GLY A 210 -3.85 10.95 -0.59
C GLY A 210 -4.24 12.34 -0.08
N ALA A 211 -5.28 12.94 -0.66
CA ALA A 211 -5.83 14.22 -0.21
C ALA A 211 -6.92 14.07 0.86
N SER A 212 -7.17 12.86 1.39
CA SER A 212 -8.20 12.63 2.42
C SER A 212 -7.98 13.49 3.69
N PRO A 213 -6.74 13.74 4.18
CA PRO A 213 -6.53 14.65 5.30
C PRO A 213 -7.05 16.06 5.03
N PHE A 214 -6.82 16.61 3.84
CA PHE A 214 -7.32 17.91 3.44
C PHE A 214 -8.86 17.95 3.30
N LEU A 215 -9.45 16.84 2.84
CA LEU A 215 -10.89 16.73 2.59
C LEU A 215 -11.69 16.28 3.81
N ALA A 216 -11.06 15.86 4.90
CA ALA A 216 -11.72 15.30 6.10
C ALA A 216 -12.82 16.24 6.64
N TYR A 217 -12.58 17.54 6.68
CA TYR A 217 -13.59 18.51 7.11
C TYR A 217 -14.81 18.54 6.17
N ARG A 218 -14.60 18.48 4.86
CA ARG A 218 -15.73 18.42 3.90
C ARG A 218 -16.51 17.12 4.03
N MET A 219 -15.83 16.01 4.25
CA MET A 219 -16.45 14.71 4.47
C MET A 219 -17.32 14.75 5.73
N SER A 220 -16.81 15.31 6.84
CA SER A 220 -17.53 15.39 8.11
C SER A 220 -18.80 16.25 8.06
N ALA A 221 -18.95 17.11 7.07
CA ALA A 221 -20.20 17.82 6.84
C ALA A 221 -21.42 16.90 6.62
N MET A 222 -21.17 15.61 6.34
CA MET A 222 -22.22 14.59 6.19
C MET A 222 -22.51 13.80 7.47
N ASP A 223 -21.74 13.99 8.55
CA ASP A 223 -21.88 13.24 9.81
C ASP A 223 -23.25 13.41 10.49
N HIS A 224 -23.95 14.53 10.21
CA HIS A 224 -25.30 14.75 10.75
C HIS A 224 -26.38 13.85 10.13
N ARG A 225 -26.07 13.11 9.05
CA ARG A 225 -27.03 12.24 8.36
C ARG A 225 -27.08 10.86 9.00
N PRO A 226 -28.24 10.38 9.51
CA PRO A 226 -28.35 9.08 10.18
C PRO A 226 -27.89 7.91 9.32
N GLN A 227 -28.15 7.95 8.00
CA GLN A 227 -27.72 6.91 7.07
C GLN A 227 -26.19 6.89 6.87
N VAL A 228 -25.49 7.99 7.08
CA VAL A 228 -24.03 8.05 7.07
C VAL A 228 -23.48 7.49 8.37
N GLN A 229 -24.03 7.94 9.51
CA GLN A 229 -23.64 7.46 10.83
C GLN A 229 -23.75 5.94 10.95
N ALA A 230 -24.83 5.36 10.42
CA ALA A 230 -25.08 3.92 10.48
C ALA A 230 -24.07 3.07 9.68
N ARG A 231 -23.36 3.68 8.72
CA ARG A 231 -22.38 3.00 7.83
C ARG A 231 -20.93 3.13 8.28
N LEU A 232 -20.67 4.01 9.25
CA LEU A 232 -19.31 4.35 9.62
C LEU A 232 -18.89 3.74 10.96
N PRO A 233 -17.66 3.24 11.06
CA PRO A 233 -17.07 2.89 12.34
C PRO A 233 -17.14 4.08 13.31
N GLY A 234 -17.73 3.86 14.51
CA GLY A 234 -17.88 4.92 15.51
C GLY A 234 -18.79 6.09 15.09
N GLY A 235 -19.61 5.93 14.03
CA GLY A 235 -20.66 6.87 13.63
C GLY A 235 -20.20 8.21 13.08
N SER A 236 -18.92 8.36 12.71
CA SER A 236 -18.39 9.61 12.17
C SER A 236 -17.23 9.40 11.20
N VAL A 237 -17.01 10.38 10.31
CA VAL A 237 -15.86 10.45 9.39
C VAL A 237 -14.55 10.41 10.18
N ALA A 238 -14.43 11.22 11.22
CA ALA A 238 -13.22 11.30 12.02
C ALA A 238 -12.88 9.95 12.65
N SER A 239 -13.87 9.21 13.18
CA SER A 239 -13.67 7.89 13.74
C SER A 239 -13.27 6.86 12.68
N ALA A 240 -13.90 6.89 11.50
CA ALA A 240 -13.57 6.01 10.40
C ALA A 240 -12.14 6.23 9.90
N LEU A 241 -11.75 7.49 9.63
CA LEU A 241 -10.38 7.83 9.20
C LEU A 241 -9.34 7.44 10.25
N ARG A 242 -9.62 7.70 11.53
CA ARG A 242 -8.72 7.35 12.64
C ARG A 242 -8.53 5.83 12.79
N GLY A 243 -9.46 5.03 12.30
CA GLY A 243 -9.41 3.57 12.27
C GLY A 243 -8.50 2.97 11.21
N LEU A 244 -8.10 3.73 10.19
CA LEU A 244 -7.25 3.27 9.09
C LEU A 244 -5.76 3.34 9.47
N TYR A 245 -4.95 2.51 8.81
CA TYR A 245 -3.50 2.67 8.78
C TYR A 245 -3.09 3.52 7.60
N TYR A 246 -1.97 4.24 7.73
CA TYR A 246 -1.42 5.10 6.70
C TYR A 246 0.09 4.92 6.63
N ASP A 247 0.68 4.95 5.46
CA ASP A 247 2.13 5.09 5.35
C ASP A 247 2.54 6.55 5.07
N VAL A 248 3.84 6.81 5.23
CA VAL A 248 4.42 8.15 5.01
C VAL A 248 5.16 8.27 3.68
N ALA A 249 5.03 7.27 2.79
CA ALA A 249 5.67 7.32 1.48
C ALA A 249 5.29 8.63 0.75
N GLU A 250 6.28 9.30 0.19
CA GLU A 250 6.11 10.50 -0.64
C GLU A 250 5.52 11.74 0.07
N ILE A 251 5.32 11.70 1.41
CA ILE A 251 4.71 12.82 2.16
C ILE A 251 5.57 13.35 3.32
N VAL A 252 6.87 13.03 3.36
CA VAL A 252 7.78 13.35 4.47
C VAL A 252 8.19 14.84 4.54
N ALA A 253 7.22 15.73 4.36
CA ALA A 253 7.37 17.17 4.53
C ALA A 253 6.45 17.68 5.65
N PRO A 254 6.77 18.82 6.31
CA PRO A 254 6.00 19.30 7.46
C PRO A 254 4.51 19.49 7.22
N GLY A 255 4.11 19.98 6.04
CA GLY A 255 2.71 20.22 5.70
C GLY A 255 1.88 18.95 5.63
N PRO A 256 2.22 17.99 4.76
CA PRO A 256 1.52 16.71 4.64
C PRO A 256 1.52 15.89 5.92
N LEU A 257 2.67 15.81 6.63
CA LEU A 257 2.75 15.06 7.88
C LEU A 257 1.85 15.64 8.98
N LYS A 258 1.77 16.98 9.10
CA LYS A 258 0.84 17.62 10.04
C LYS A 258 -0.61 17.33 9.67
N ALA A 259 -0.95 17.40 8.38
CA ALA A 259 -2.30 17.08 7.92
C ALA A 259 -2.68 15.62 8.22
N LEU A 260 -1.77 14.67 8.01
CA LEU A 260 -1.97 13.27 8.38
C LEU A 260 -2.21 13.11 9.88
N MET A 261 -1.47 13.81 10.72
CA MET A 261 -1.61 13.72 12.19
C MET A 261 -2.98 14.20 12.70
N GLU A 262 -3.68 15.05 11.95
CA GLU A 262 -5.03 15.50 12.32
C GLU A 262 -6.08 14.39 12.20
N ILE A 263 -5.88 13.46 11.28
CA ILE A 263 -6.86 12.40 11.01
C ILE A 263 -6.46 11.02 11.52
N ALA A 264 -5.16 10.73 11.61
CA ALA A 264 -4.63 9.41 11.92
C ALA A 264 -4.41 9.21 13.42
N ASP A 265 -4.62 7.99 13.91
CA ASP A 265 -4.04 7.55 15.17
C ASP A 265 -2.54 7.34 14.99
N PRO A 266 -1.66 7.97 15.79
CA PRO A 266 -0.21 7.78 15.68
C PRO A 266 0.24 6.32 15.76
N SER A 267 -0.53 5.45 16.41
CA SER A 267 -0.25 4.00 16.47
C SER A 267 -0.61 3.24 15.20
N ARG A 268 -1.14 3.92 14.20
CA ARG A 268 -1.55 3.40 12.89
C ARG A 268 -0.82 4.08 11.72
N ILE A 269 0.20 4.89 12.00
CA ILE A 269 1.09 5.44 10.97
C ILE A 269 2.28 4.50 10.80
N LEU A 270 2.66 4.21 9.57
CA LEU A 270 3.69 3.26 9.16
C LEU A 270 4.77 3.98 8.35
N PHE A 271 6.00 3.49 8.38
CA PHE A 271 7.03 3.91 7.44
C PHE A 271 6.81 3.24 6.08
N GLY A 272 7.04 3.98 5.00
CA GLY A 272 6.99 3.53 3.62
C GLY A 272 7.87 4.39 2.74
N SER A 273 8.52 3.81 1.71
CA SER A 273 9.43 4.51 0.80
C SER A 273 8.99 4.59 -0.66
N ASP A 274 8.09 3.74 -1.09
CA ASP A 274 7.65 3.59 -2.49
C ASP A 274 8.76 3.09 -3.45
N PHE A 275 9.86 2.51 -2.89
CA PHE A 275 10.94 1.94 -3.70
C PHE A 275 10.43 0.78 -4.58
N PRO A 276 10.87 0.62 -5.85
CA PRO A 276 11.89 1.38 -6.57
C PRO A 276 11.33 2.48 -7.48
N PHE A 277 10.08 2.89 -7.31
CA PHE A 277 9.55 3.99 -8.10
C PHE A 277 10.18 5.30 -7.62
N SER A 278 10.57 6.16 -8.54
CA SER A 278 11.44 7.29 -8.26
C SER A 278 10.99 8.53 -9.00
N ARG A 279 10.95 9.65 -8.27
CA ARG A 279 10.74 10.98 -8.85
C ARG A 279 11.95 11.50 -9.59
N HIS A 280 13.16 11.13 -9.17
CA HIS A 280 14.42 11.68 -9.65
C HIS A 280 15.23 10.71 -10.50
N ARG A 281 14.68 9.59 -10.93
CA ARG A 281 15.38 8.51 -11.66
C ARG A 281 16.55 7.89 -10.87
N ASN A 282 16.56 8.08 -9.56
CA ASN A 282 17.51 7.44 -8.64
C ASN A 282 16.74 6.91 -7.42
N PRO A 283 16.19 5.70 -7.50
CA PRO A 283 15.38 5.11 -6.43
C PRO A 283 16.09 5.08 -5.07
N ALA A 284 17.39 4.78 -5.05
CA ALA A 284 18.15 4.73 -3.82
C ALA A 284 18.28 6.12 -3.17
N GLN A 285 18.46 7.18 -3.97
CA GLN A 285 18.52 8.54 -3.46
C GLN A 285 17.16 8.98 -2.90
N ASP A 286 16.06 8.64 -3.58
CA ASP A 286 14.73 8.98 -3.09
C ASP A 286 14.44 8.33 -1.74
N VAL A 287 14.86 7.08 -1.51
CA VAL A 287 14.74 6.43 -0.18
C VAL A 287 15.56 7.18 0.88
N ARG A 288 16.78 7.61 0.57
CA ARG A 288 17.60 8.41 1.51
C ARG A 288 16.93 9.73 1.85
N ASP A 289 16.37 10.41 0.82
CA ASP A 289 15.67 11.70 1.01
C ASP A 289 14.39 11.52 1.82
N MET A 290 13.66 10.42 1.61
CA MET A 290 12.50 10.04 2.42
C MET A 290 12.87 9.85 3.89
N ILE A 291 13.93 9.10 4.18
CA ILE A 291 14.43 8.89 5.54
C ILE A 291 14.86 10.22 6.14
N ALA A 292 15.63 11.02 5.42
CA ALA A 292 16.08 12.33 5.90
C ALA A 292 14.91 13.28 6.22
N GLY A 293 13.88 13.32 5.35
CA GLY A 293 12.68 14.11 5.58
C GLY A 293 11.88 13.64 6.80
N PHE A 294 11.75 12.32 6.97
CA PHE A 294 11.12 11.72 8.14
C PHE A 294 11.87 12.06 9.44
N GLU A 295 13.20 11.99 9.42
CA GLU A 295 14.06 12.32 10.54
C GLU A 295 14.03 13.81 10.91
N ALA A 296 13.99 14.68 9.91
CA ALA A 296 13.96 16.13 10.11
C ALA A 296 12.64 16.63 10.69
N PHE A 297 11.56 15.84 10.62
CA PHE A 297 10.27 16.24 11.14
C PHE A 297 10.23 16.20 12.67
N ASN A 298 10.08 17.36 13.29
CA ASN A 298 10.09 17.54 14.75
C ASN A 298 8.71 17.42 15.43
N GLY A 299 7.66 17.05 14.66
CA GLY A 299 6.30 16.86 15.19
C GLY A 299 6.09 15.52 15.91
N TRP A 300 7.03 14.57 15.80
CA TRP A 300 6.96 13.29 16.51
C TRP A 300 7.61 13.36 17.89
N ASN A 301 6.93 12.85 18.93
CA ASN A 301 7.66 12.46 20.14
C ASN A 301 8.37 11.12 19.91
N ALA A 302 9.33 10.77 20.80
CA ALA A 302 10.16 9.57 20.64
C ALA A 302 9.36 8.26 20.56
N LYS A 303 8.22 8.15 21.27
CA LYS A 303 7.33 6.98 21.21
C LYS A 303 6.64 6.88 19.86
N THR A 304 6.06 7.98 19.37
CA THR A 304 5.39 8.03 18.06
C THR A 304 6.39 7.72 16.96
N ARG A 305 7.57 8.34 16.99
CA ARG A 305 8.62 8.11 16.00
C ARG A 305 8.99 6.63 15.93
N ARG A 306 9.33 6.00 17.04
CA ARG A 306 9.64 4.57 17.10
C ARG A 306 8.45 3.70 16.67
N GLY A 307 7.22 4.14 16.97
CA GLY A 307 6.00 3.50 16.49
C GLY A 307 5.97 3.43 14.96
N ILE A 308 6.20 4.56 14.30
CA ILE A 308 6.20 4.67 12.83
C ILE A 308 7.38 3.91 12.22
N GLU A 309 8.57 4.04 12.80
CA GLU A 309 9.77 3.34 12.34
C GLU A 309 9.57 1.83 12.25
N ARG A 310 8.86 1.21 13.23
CA ARG A 310 8.75 -0.25 13.29
C ARG A 310 7.61 -0.81 14.13
N ASP A 311 7.35 -0.28 15.35
CA ASP A 311 6.53 -0.97 16.34
C ASP A 311 5.06 -1.11 15.87
N ASN A 312 4.57 -0.17 15.04
CA ASN A 312 3.24 -0.23 14.45
C ASN A 312 3.16 -1.31 13.35
N ALA A 313 4.19 -1.40 12.50
CA ALA A 313 4.27 -2.44 11.48
C ALA A 313 4.33 -3.84 12.11
N LEU A 314 5.05 -4.02 13.24
CA LEU A 314 5.14 -5.31 13.93
C LEU A 314 3.80 -5.79 14.51
N LYS A 315 2.83 -4.90 14.77
CA LYS A 315 1.47 -5.30 15.16
C LYS A 315 0.70 -5.94 14.00
N LEU A 316 1.00 -5.52 12.77
CA LEU A 316 0.40 -6.08 11.56
C LEU A 316 1.15 -7.32 11.06
N PHE A 317 2.49 -7.28 11.18
CA PHE A 317 3.42 -8.27 10.61
C PHE A 317 4.37 -8.81 11.68
N PRO A 318 3.87 -9.54 12.71
CA PRO A 318 4.69 -9.97 13.85
C PRO A 318 5.84 -10.90 13.45
N ARG A 319 5.76 -11.59 12.32
CA ARG A 319 6.82 -12.45 11.79
C ARG A 319 8.11 -11.67 11.52
N LEU A 320 8.03 -10.40 11.15
CA LEU A 320 9.17 -9.56 10.83
C LEU A 320 9.98 -9.11 12.07
N ALA A 321 9.50 -9.39 13.29
CA ALA A 321 10.24 -9.09 14.52
C ALA A 321 11.61 -9.77 14.56
N LEU A 322 11.77 -10.93 13.94
CA LEU A 322 13.05 -11.65 13.85
C LEU A 322 14.11 -10.88 13.05
N GLY A 323 13.71 -10.11 12.04
CA GLY A 323 14.61 -9.26 11.27
C GLY A 323 15.15 -8.08 12.10
N VAL A 324 14.29 -7.48 12.89
CA VAL A 324 14.63 -6.34 13.75
C VAL A 324 15.66 -6.73 14.83
N ILE A 325 15.50 -7.90 15.45
CA ILE A 325 16.42 -8.41 16.48
C ILE A 325 17.79 -8.70 15.87
N ALA A 326 17.85 -9.26 14.67
CA ALA A 326 19.12 -9.58 14.00
C ALA A 326 19.88 -8.31 13.55
N GLY A 327 19.19 -7.23 13.17
CA GLY A 327 19.80 -5.94 12.81
C GLY A 327 20.39 -5.19 14.00
N ALA A 328 19.83 -5.36 15.20
CA ALA A 328 20.33 -4.72 16.42
C ALA A 328 21.65 -5.31 16.95
N GLY A 329 22.11 -6.43 16.39
CA GLY A 329 23.31 -7.14 16.86
C GLY A 329 24.58 -6.94 16.02
N LYS A 330 24.58 -6.09 14.98
CA LYS A 330 25.82 -5.73 14.27
C LYS A 330 26.43 -4.51 15.00
N PRO A 331 27.61 -4.63 15.65
CA PRO A 331 28.35 -3.46 16.12
C PRO A 331 28.76 -2.61 14.92
N ALA A 332 28.78 -1.29 15.14
CA ALA A 332 29.21 -0.29 14.18
C ALA A 332 30.67 -0.50 13.72
#